data_66b247ea51e3e1211f6fa747d5f0768a
#
_entry.id   66b247ea51e3e1211f6fa747d5f0768a
#
_cell.length_a   1.000
_cell.length_b   1.000
_cell.length_c   1.000
_cell.angle_alpha   90.00
_cell.angle_beta   90.00
_cell.angle_gamma   90.00
#
_symmetry.space_group_name_H-M   'P 1'
#
loop_
_entity.id
_entity.type
_entity.pdbx_description
1 polymer ?
#
loop_
_entity_poly.entity_id
_entity_poly.type
_entity_poly.pdbx_seq_one_letter_code
_entity_poly.pdbx_strand_id
1 'polypeptide(L)'
;MSMHLYLDSADAAELHRVLPSPLVAGVTTNPTLMRRAGLGWDDLPDLVRRLTDMGVTTVHVQVRHADAEGMLRDAHGYLTLGALTTVITKLPATRAGFAAARTLTAEGAPVTMTAVVEPEQVLWSALVGARYAAPYLGRMDESGRDGLAVVSAMQEVARTYGAGDAALRLLVASIRSREAFRALLRLGVGAVTVPVPLFTALTEHEATLAAERAFLADAN
;
A
#
# COMPACT_ATOMS: atom_id res chain seq x y z
N MET A 1 -7.80 11.94 10.81
CA MET A 1 -6.57 11.49 10.11
C MET A 1 -6.77 11.64 8.62
N SER A 2 -5.78 12.10 7.85
CA SER A 2 -5.83 12.09 6.37
C SER A 2 -5.64 10.67 5.87
N MET A 3 -6.39 10.27 4.83
CA MET A 3 -6.21 8.99 4.13
C MET A 3 -4.98 9.08 3.21
N HIS A 4 -4.16 8.04 3.20
CA HIS A 4 -3.06 7.90 2.25
C HIS A 4 -3.51 7.06 1.04
N LEU A 5 -3.31 7.58 -0.16
CA LEU A 5 -3.56 6.87 -1.41
C LEU A 5 -2.23 6.45 -2.04
N TYR A 6 -2.09 5.16 -2.29
CA TYR A 6 -0.93 4.57 -2.97
C TYR A 6 -1.33 4.00 -4.32
N LEU A 7 -0.37 3.91 -5.23
CA LEU A 7 -0.52 3.16 -6.49
C LEU A 7 0.09 1.77 -6.34
N ASP A 8 -0.63 0.73 -6.77
CA ASP A 8 -0.21 -0.67 -6.69
C ASP A 8 0.34 -1.15 -8.03
N SER A 9 1.60 -0.88 -8.29
CA SER A 9 2.28 -1.22 -9.54
C SER A 9 3.81 -1.32 -9.38
N ALA A 10 4.46 -2.10 -10.24
CA ALA A 10 5.90 -2.09 -10.45
C ALA A 10 6.26 -1.69 -11.91
N ASP A 11 5.26 -1.38 -12.73
CA ASP A 11 5.46 -0.95 -14.11
C ASP A 11 5.76 0.56 -14.15
N ALA A 12 7.04 0.91 -14.35
CA ALA A 12 7.48 2.29 -14.40
C ALA A 12 6.82 3.10 -15.55
N ALA A 13 6.52 2.46 -16.69
CA ALA A 13 5.87 3.14 -17.81
C ALA A 13 4.40 3.45 -17.52
N GLU A 14 3.71 2.54 -16.82
CA GLU A 14 2.35 2.77 -16.35
C GLU A 14 2.30 3.90 -15.30
N LEU A 15 3.19 3.87 -14.32
CA LEU A 15 3.27 4.87 -13.25
C LEU A 15 3.64 6.26 -13.79
N HIS A 16 4.52 6.36 -14.79
CA HIS A 16 4.92 7.64 -15.39
C HIS A 16 3.77 8.43 -16.02
N ARG A 17 2.67 7.76 -16.40
CA ARG A 17 1.49 8.44 -16.98
C ARG A 17 0.67 9.23 -15.95
N VAL A 18 0.81 8.90 -14.67
CA VAL A 18 0.00 9.47 -13.58
C VAL A 18 0.83 10.11 -12.47
N LEU A 19 2.15 10.00 -12.53
CA LEU A 19 3.09 10.62 -11.59
C LEU A 19 3.92 11.72 -12.28
N PRO A 20 4.34 12.77 -11.53
CA PRO A 20 4.00 13.03 -10.13
C PRO A 20 2.54 13.44 -9.95
N SER A 21 1.94 13.09 -8.80
CA SER A 21 0.57 13.48 -8.48
C SER A 21 0.47 13.91 -7.00
N PRO A 22 -0.16 15.06 -6.70
CA PRO A 22 -0.35 15.52 -5.33
C PRO A 22 -1.34 14.65 -4.53
N LEU A 23 -2.07 13.75 -5.21
CA LEU A 23 -3.03 12.83 -4.58
C LEU A 23 -2.35 11.55 -4.07
N VAL A 24 -1.14 11.23 -4.56
CA VAL A 24 -0.47 9.95 -4.33
C VAL A 24 0.59 10.09 -3.25
N ALA A 25 0.44 9.32 -2.18
CA ALA A 25 1.39 9.26 -1.07
C ALA A 25 2.63 8.39 -1.40
N GLY A 26 2.54 7.52 -2.40
CA GLY A 26 3.64 6.64 -2.79
C GLY A 26 3.17 5.45 -3.63
N VAL A 27 4.04 4.45 -3.74
CA VAL A 27 3.81 3.25 -4.54
C VAL A 27 3.94 2.01 -3.66
N THR A 28 3.04 1.04 -3.84
CA THR A 28 3.20 -0.30 -3.28
C THR A 28 3.53 -1.29 -4.38
N THR A 29 4.41 -2.22 -4.08
CA THR A 29 4.71 -3.32 -4.99
C THR A 29 4.67 -4.66 -4.25
N ASN A 30 4.77 -5.74 -4.99
CA ASN A 30 4.86 -7.09 -4.48
C ASN A 30 5.50 -8.00 -5.54
N PRO A 31 5.93 -9.25 -5.19
CA PRO A 31 6.60 -10.14 -6.13
C PRO A 31 5.81 -10.43 -7.42
N THR A 32 4.48 -10.47 -7.33
CA THR A 32 3.62 -10.70 -8.50
C THR A 32 3.62 -9.51 -9.45
N LEU A 33 3.57 -8.29 -8.93
CA LEU A 33 3.63 -7.06 -9.73
C LEU A 33 5.01 -6.90 -10.37
N MET A 34 6.09 -7.14 -9.64
CA MET A 34 7.45 -7.12 -10.19
C MET A 34 7.57 -8.11 -11.35
N ARG A 35 7.16 -9.37 -11.15
CA ARG A 35 7.20 -10.39 -12.22
C ARG A 35 6.37 -9.99 -13.44
N ARG A 36 5.18 -9.39 -13.26
CA ARG A 36 4.33 -8.92 -14.38
C ARG A 36 4.98 -7.77 -15.14
N ALA A 37 5.75 -6.93 -14.47
CA ALA A 37 6.54 -5.87 -15.07
C ALA A 37 7.87 -6.37 -15.69
N GLY A 38 8.13 -7.69 -15.66
CA GLY A 38 9.38 -8.27 -16.15
C GLY A 38 10.60 -8.03 -15.26
N LEU A 39 10.37 -7.67 -13.97
CA LEU A 39 11.43 -7.32 -13.04
C LEU A 39 11.75 -8.48 -12.08
N GLY A 40 13.05 -8.73 -11.88
CA GLY A 40 13.60 -9.57 -10.82
C GLY A 40 13.97 -8.75 -9.56
N TRP A 41 14.55 -9.45 -8.59
CA TRP A 41 15.01 -8.79 -7.35
C TRP A 41 16.23 -7.90 -7.56
N ASP A 42 17.07 -8.22 -8.53
CA ASP A 42 18.27 -7.43 -8.88
C ASP A 42 17.90 -6.09 -9.54
N ASP A 43 16.65 -5.97 -10.07
CA ASP A 43 16.13 -4.73 -10.66
C ASP A 43 15.51 -3.80 -9.61
N LEU A 44 15.37 -4.24 -8.35
CA LEU A 44 14.73 -3.44 -7.31
C LEU A 44 15.41 -2.09 -7.04
N PRO A 45 16.75 -1.98 -6.99
CA PRO A 45 17.42 -0.68 -6.83
C PRO A 45 17.08 0.30 -7.96
N ASP A 46 17.06 -0.18 -9.20
CA ASP A 46 16.70 0.61 -10.36
C ASP A 46 15.23 1.03 -10.36
N LEU A 47 14.33 0.15 -9.93
CA LEU A 47 12.93 0.48 -9.76
C LEU A 47 12.76 1.61 -8.73
N VAL A 48 13.34 1.48 -7.55
CA VAL A 48 13.26 2.51 -6.49
C VAL A 48 13.83 3.84 -6.99
N ARG A 49 14.96 3.84 -7.69
CA ARG A 49 15.54 5.05 -8.27
C ARG A 49 14.59 5.70 -9.28
N ARG A 50 14.03 4.95 -10.23
CA ARG A 50 13.05 5.47 -11.22
C ARG A 50 11.82 6.06 -10.53
N LEU A 51 11.30 5.41 -9.49
CA LEU A 51 10.17 5.94 -8.72
C LEU A 51 10.53 7.24 -8.01
N THR A 52 11.74 7.34 -7.46
CA THR A 52 12.26 8.57 -6.87
C THR A 52 12.33 9.71 -7.90
N ASP A 53 12.84 9.42 -9.11
CA ASP A 53 12.92 10.38 -10.22
C ASP A 53 11.52 10.87 -10.68
N MET A 54 10.47 10.05 -10.48
CA MET A 54 9.06 10.43 -10.70
C MET A 54 8.44 11.20 -9.53
N GLY A 55 9.21 11.56 -8.50
CA GLY A 55 8.74 12.30 -7.31
C GLY A 55 8.06 11.43 -6.25
N VAL A 56 8.21 10.10 -6.31
CA VAL A 56 7.67 9.19 -5.28
C VAL A 56 8.51 9.30 -4.02
N THR A 57 7.87 9.61 -2.90
CA THR A 57 8.52 9.79 -1.59
C THR A 57 8.43 8.56 -0.69
N THR A 58 7.57 7.59 -1.03
CA THR A 58 7.38 6.35 -0.24
C THR A 58 7.14 5.17 -1.15
N VAL A 59 7.92 4.10 -0.95
CA VAL A 59 7.77 2.82 -1.68
C VAL A 59 7.65 1.67 -0.69
N HIS A 60 6.63 0.82 -0.87
CA HIS A 60 6.48 -0.39 -0.06
C HIS A 60 7.00 -1.59 -0.84
N VAL A 61 8.00 -2.29 -0.29
CA VAL A 61 8.68 -3.44 -0.91
C VAL A 61 8.52 -4.68 -0.04
N GLN A 62 8.05 -5.78 -0.62
CA GLN A 62 7.86 -7.04 0.10
C GLN A 62 9.15 -7.85 0.12
N VAL A 63 9.45 -8.48 1.27
CA VAL A 63 10.55 -9.44 1.42
C VAL A 63 10.34 -10.71 0.58
N ARG A 64 11.42 -11.38 0.25
CA ARG A 64 11.45 -12.61 -0.57
C ARG A 64 11.65 -13.89 0.24
N HIS A 65 12.19 -13.80 1.46
CA HIS A 65 12.42 -14.95 2.33
C HIS A 65 11.20 -15.26 3.20
N ALA A 66 11.10 -16.52 3.68
CA ALA A 66 10.00 -16.98 4.51
C ALA A 66 10.36 -17.06 6.01
N ASP A 67 11.65 -17.13 6.34
CA ASP A 67 12.15 -17.14 7.71
C ASP A 67 12.51 -15.71 8.18
N ALA A 68 12.49 -15.51 9.50
CA ALA A 68 12.68 -14.19 10.09
C ALA A 68 14.07 -13.60 9.80
N GLU A 69 15.11 -14.41 9.81
CA GLU A 69 16.48 -13.95 9.53
C GLU A 69 16.64 -13.50 8.07
N GLY A 70 16.12 -14.29 7.14
CA GLY A 70 16.09 -13.92 5.72
C GLY A 70 15.28 -12.65 5.46
N MET A 71 14.14 -12.48 6.14
CA MET A 71 13.33 -11.26 6.05
C MET A 71 14.09 -10.04 6.58
N LEU A 72 14.85 -10.18 7.66
CA LEU A 72 15.69 -9.10 8.20
C LEU A 72 16.82 -8.73 7.25
N ARG A 73 17.51 -9.72 6.64
CA ARG A 73 18.54 -9.44 5.62
C ARG A 73 17.95 -8.67 4.43
N ASP A 74 16.78 -9.07 3.93
CA ASP A 74 16.10 -8.35 2.85
C ASP A 74 15.77 -6.93 3.26
N ALA A 75 15.15 -6.76 4.44
CA ALA A 75 14.73 -5.45 4.94
C ALA A 75 15.89 -4.48 5.10
N HIS A 76 16.99 -4.91 5.74
CA HIS A 76 18.18 -4.08 5.89
C HIS A 76 18.77 -3.68 4.53
N GLY A 77 18.79 -4.60 3.54
CA GLY A 77 19.17 -4.27 2.18
C GLY A 77 18.25 -3.24 1.53
N TYR A 78 16.93 -3.33 1.74
CA TYR A 78 15.99 -2.37 1.16
C TYR A 78 16.09 -0.98 1.78
N LEU A 79 16.36 -0.88 3.08
CA LEU A 79 16.53 0.42 3.76
C LEU A 79 17.71 1.22 3.18
N THR A 80 18.72 0.56 2.62
CA THR A 80 19.85 1.26 1.97
C THR A 80 19.50 1.87 0.61
N LEU A 81 18.36 1.48 0.01
CA LEU A 81 17.90 2.04 -1.27
C LEU A 81 17.26 3.42 -1.11
N GLY A 82 16.94 3.81 0.12
CA GLY A 82 16.13 4.99 0.45
C GLY A 82 16.92 6.27 0.66
N ALA A 83 17.77 6.71 -0.30
CA ALA A 83 18.48 7.98 -0.16
C ALA A 83 17.55 9.22 -0.15
N LEU A 84 16.52 9.24 -0.99
CA LEU A 84 15.53 10.33 -1.13
C LEU A 84 14.08 9.83 -1.00
N THR A 85 13.88 8.53 -0.92
CA THR A 85 12.57 7.87 -0.86
C THR A 85 12.51 6.97 0.36
N THR A 86 11.48 7.08 1.18
CA THR A 86 11.26 6.17 2.31
C THR A 86 10.88 4.80 1.79
N VAL A 87 11.72 3.79 2.01
CA VAL A 87 11.38 2.40 1.73
C VAL A 87 10.72 1.79 2.97
N ILE A 88 9.50 1.30 2.83
CA ILE A 88 8.74 0.59 3.86
C ILE A 88 8.76 -0.90 3.54
N THR A 89 9.34 -1.69 4.42
CA THR A 89 9.40 -3.14 4.23
C THR A 89 8.04 -3.79 4.49
N LYS A 90 7.58 -4.62 3.53
CA LYS A 90 6.37 -5.45 3.69
C LYS A 90 6.74 -6.85 4.13
N LEU A 91 6.21 -7.27 5.27
CA LEU A 91 6.40 -8.58 5.89
C LEU A 91 5.07 -9.34 5.92
N PRO A 92 5.02 -10.63 5.57
CA PRO A 92 3.78 -11.40 5.65
C PRO A 92 3.32 -11.52 7.11
N ALA A 93 2.01 -11.51 7.34
CA ALA A 93 1.39 -11.63 8.67
C ALA A 93 1.47 -13.08 9.21
N THR A 94 2.69 -13.60 9.31
CA THR A 94 3.06 -14.92 9.82
C THR A 94 3.87 -14.78 11.11
N ARG A 95 4.05 -15.89 11.85
CA ARG A 95 4.89 -15.90 13.06
C ARG A 95 6.31 -15.37 12.78
N ALA A 96 6.94 -15.79 11.68
CA ALA A 96 8.27 -15.31 11.29
C ALA A 96 8.24 -13.82 10.92
N GLY A 97 7.21 -13.39 10.16
CA GLY A 97 7.03 -11.99 9.79
C GLY A 97 6.80 -11.07 10.98
N PHE A 98 6.01 -11.48 11.98
CA PHE A 98 5.85 -10.70 13.22
C PHE A 98 7.14 -10.62 14.04
N ALA A 99 7.95 -11.71 14.08
CA ALA A 99 9.25 -11.68 14.75
C ALA A 99 10.22 -10.68 14.07
N ALA A 100 10.32 -10.73 12.74
CA ALA A 100 11.13 -9.78 11.98
C ALA A 100 10.59 -8.34 12.12
N ALA A 101 9.27 -8.14 12.08
CA ALA A 101 8.65 -6.84 12.27
C ALA A 101 9.02 -6.22 13.62
N ARG A 102 8.97 -7.00 14.71
CA ARG A 102 9.33 -6.52 16.05
C ARG A 102 10.77 -6.03 16.14
N THR A 103 11.70 -6.71 15.48
CA THR A 103 13.11 -6.28 15.42
C THR A 103 13.23 -4.97 14.64
N LEU A 104 12.69 -4.91 13.43
CA LEU A 104 12.77 -3.72 12.57
C LEU A 104 12.13 -2.48 13.20
N THR A 105 10.97 -2.63 13.84
CA THR A 105 10.30 -1.51 14.50
C THR A 105 11.06 -1.03 15.74
N ALA A 106 11.74 -1.91 16.47
CA ALA A 106 12.64 -1.54 17.56
C ALA A 106 13.88 -0.77 17.07
N GLU A 107 14.30 -0.99 15.83
CA GLU A 107 15.36 -0.26 15.13
C GLU A 107 14.84 1.08 14.52
N GLY A 108 13.54 1.38 14.65
CA GLY A 108 12.92 2.58 14.10
C GLY A 108 12.52 2.46 12.61
N ALA A 109 12.68 1.29 11.99
CA ALA A 109 12.32 1.08 10.59
C ALA A 109 10.80 0.96 10.40
N PRO A 110 10.20 1.65 9.43
CA PRO A 110 8.77 1.53 9.16
C PRO A 110 8.44 0.19 8.49
N VAL A 111 7.38 -0.48 8.99
CA VAL A 111 6.96 -1.81 8.53
C VAL A 111 5.49 -1.80 8.11
N THR A 112 5.19 -2.57 7.07
CA THR A 112 3.83 -2.98 6.66
C THR A 112 3.67 -4.47 6.86
N MET A 113 2.71 -4.89 7.70
CA MET A 113 2.30 -6.29 7.71
C MET A 113 1.38 -6.55 6.52
N THR A 114 1.72 -7.52 5.66
CA THR A 114 0.97 -7.82 4.43
C THR A 114 0.35 -9.21 4.45
N ALA A 115 -0.52 -9.49 3.48
CA ALA A 115 -1.32 -10.72 3.42
C ALA A 115 -2.19 -10.91 4.68
N VAL A 116 -2.70 -9.80 5.22
CA VAL A 116 -3.63 -9.79 6.35
C VAL A 116 -5.00 -10.25 5.87
N VAL A 117 -5.59 -11.24 6.54
CA VAL A 117 -6.87 -11.86 6.19
C VAL A 117 -7.82 -12.01 7.38
N GLU A 118 -7.34 -11.80 8.62
CA GLU A 118 -8.11 -11.90 9.85
C GLU A 118 -7.91 -10.67 10.75
N PRO A 119 -8.95 -10.23 11.50
CA PRO A 119 -8.86 -9.07 12.39
C PRO A 119 -7.76 -9.18 13.47
N GLU A 120 -7.53 -10.36 14.01
CA GLU A 120 -6.46 -10.57 15.01
C GLU A 120 -5.07 -10.30 14.46
N GLN A 121 -4.84 -10.47 13.15
CA GLN A 121 -3.55 -10.11 12.55
C GLN A 121 -3.33 -8.59 12.55
N VAL A 122 -4.39 -7.79 12.57
CA VAL A 122 -4.30 -6.33 12.77
C VAL A 122 -3.86 -6.01 14.20
N LEU A 123 -4.42 -6.72 15.20
CA LEU A 123 -3.96 -6.60 16.59
C LEU A 123 -2.48 -6.95 16.72
N TRP A 124 -2.05 -8.09 16.14
CA TRP A 124 -0.63 -8.48 16.18
C TRP A 124 0.25 -7.44 15.47
N SER A 125 -0.24 -6.84 14.39
CA SER A 125 0.47 -5.76 13.69
C SER A 125 0.66 -4.53 14.57
N ALA A 126 -0.35 -4.14 15.35
CA ALA A 126 -0.24 -3.06 16.32
C ALA A 126 0.77 -3.37 17.43
N LEU A 127 0.72 -4.59 17.98
CA LEU A 127 1.60 -5.02 19.09
C LEU A 127 3.08 -5.08 18.69
N VAL A 128 3.40 -5.35 17.42
CA VAL A 128 4.79 -5.29 16.93
C VAL A 128 5.21 -3.90 16.49
N GLY A 129 4.33 -2.88 16.56
CA GLY A 129 4.64 -1.50 16.19
C GLY A 129 4.64 -1.23 14.67
N ALA A 130 3.95 -2.06 13.89
CA ALA A 130 3.85 -1.84 12.44
C ALA A 130 3.11 -0.53 12.13
N ARG A 131 3.56 0.19 11.11
CA ARG A 131 2.91 1.41 10.62
C ARG A 131 1.66 1.12 9.79
N TYR A 132 1.64 0.00 9.07
CA TYR A 132 0.52 -0.43 8.26
C TYR A 132 0.21 -1.91 8.45
N ALA A 133 -1.09 -2.25 8.34
CA ALA A 133 -1.57 -3.62 8.10
C ALA A 133 -2.32 -3.62 6.77
N ALA A 134 -1.93 -4.51 5.84
CA ALA A 134 -2.46 -4.53 4.48
C ALA A 134 -3.39 -5.73 4.24
N PRO A 135 -4.72 -5.58 4.46
CA PRO A 135 -5.71 -6.58 4.08
C PRO A 135 -5.92 -6.59 2.56
N TYR A 136 -6.21 -7.78 2.04
CA TYR A 136 -6.43 -8.03 0.61
C TYR A 136 -7.93 -8.20 0.32
N LEU A 137 -8.67 -7.08 0.17
CA LEU A 137 -10.12 -7.05 -0.02
C LEU A 137 -10.57 -7.99 -1.15
N GLY A 138 -10.08 -7.81 -2.37
CA GLY A 138 -10.53 -8.58 -3.51
C GLY A 138 -10.19 -10.08 -3.42
N ARG A 139 -9.15 -10.48 -2.65
CA ARG A 139 -8.86 -11.90 -2.40
C ARG A 139 -9.80 -12.52 -1.38
N MET A 140 -10.27 -11.75 -0.39
CA MET A 140 -11.31 -12.20 0.53
C MET A 140 -12.63 -12.43 -0.22
N ASP A 141 -13.01 -11.50 -1.09
CA ASP A 141 -14.22 -11.65 -1.94
C ASP A 141 -14.12 -12.88 -2.87
N GLU A 142 -12.96 -13.11 -3.52
CA GLU A 142 -12.70 -14.29 -4.35
C GLU A 142 -12.79 -15.61 -3.58
N SER A 143 -12.49 -15.60 -2.28
CA SER A 143 -12.64 -16.77 -1.41
C SER A 143 -14.07 -16.98 -0.91
N GLY A 144 -15.04 -16.17 -1.34
CA GLY A 144 -16.44 -16.24 -0.95
C GLY A 144 -16.74 -15.58 0.40
N ARG A 145 -15.83 -14.80 0.96
CA ARG A 145 -16.04 -14.04 2.19
C ARG A 145 -16.62 -12.66 1.88
N ASP A 146 -17.36 -12.08 2.79
CA ASP A 146 -17.69 -10.66 2.75
C ASP A 146 -16.46 -9.84 3.16
N GLY A 147 -15.63 -9.48 2.17
CA GLY A 147 -14.38 -8.78 2.40
C GLY A 147 -14.58 -7.42 3.06
N LEU A 148 -15.66 -6.71 2.74
CA LEU A 148 -15.95 -5.40 3.36
C LEU A 148 -16.33 -5.55 4.83
N ALA A 149 -17.11 -6.56 5.21
CA ALA A 149 -17.43 -6.84 6.60
C ALA A 149 -16.15 -7.20 7.40
N VAL A 150 -15.26 -8.00 6.83
CA VAL A 150 -13.98 -8.34 7.45
C VAL A 150 -13.09 -7.09 7.61
N VAL A 151 -12.96 -6.25 6.58
CA VAL A 151 -12.19 -4.99 6.66
C VAL A 151 -12.81 -4.03 7.67
N SER A 152 -14.14 -4.01 7.81
CA SER A 152 -14.82 -3.21 8.85
C SER A 152 -14.39 -3.65 10.26
N ALA A 153 -14.41 -4.95 10.55
CA ALA A 153 -13.94 -5.48 11.83
C ALA A 153 -12.43 -5.18 12.06
N MET A 154 -11.61 -5.31 11.03
CA MET A 154 -10.18 -4.92 11.08
C MET A 154 -10.00 -3.43 11.40
N GLN A 155 -10.84 -2.56 10.84
CA GLN A 155 -10.78 -1.12 11.10
C GLN A 155 -11.16 -0.78 12.55
N GLU A 156 -12.09 -1.51 13.15
CA GLU A 156 -12.42 -1.36 14.57
C GLU A 156 -11.24 -1.76 15.46
N VAL A 157 -10.57 -2.88 15.15
CA VAL A 157 -9.34 -3.30 15.85
C VAL A 157 -8.25 -2.24 15.71
N ALA A 158 -8.02 -1.73 14.50
CA ALA A 158 -7.00 -0.69 14.27
C ALA A 158 -7.30 0.60 15.04
N ARG A 159 -8.56 1.02 15.14
CA ARG A 159 -8.96 2.19 15.93
C ARG A 159 -8.76 1.99 17.43
N THR A 160 -9.05 0.77 17.93
CA THR A 160 -8.99 0.45 19.36
C THR A 160 -7.56 0.25 19.86
N TYR A 161 -6.75 -0.46 19.08
CA TYR A 161 -5.43 -0.93 19.51
C TYR A 161 -4.26 -0.31 18.74
N GLY A 162 -4.54 0.37 17.64
CA GLY A 162 -3.52 1.02 16.80
C GLY A 162 -3.25 2.48 17.18
N ALA A 163 -3.75 2.96 18.33
CA ALA A 163 -3.52 4.31 18.81
C ALA A 163 -2.14 4.43 19.51
N GLY A 164 -1.45 5.57 19.30
CA GLY A 164 -0.14 5.86 19.88
C GLY A 164 0.72 6.64 18.88
N ASP A 165 1.98 6.87 19.20
CA ASP A 165 2.92 7.67 18.40
C ASP A 165 3.14 7.09 16.99
N ALA A 166 2.99 5.75 16.83
CA ALA A 166 3.01 5.05 15.55
C ALA A 166 1.62 4.48 15.22
N ALA A 167 0.59 5.35 15.13
CA ALA A 167 -0.78 4.92 14.85
C ALA A 167 -0.85 3.97 13.64
N LEU A 168 -1.19 2.69 13.90
CA LEU A 168 -1.37 1.67 12.85
C LEU A 168 -2.49 2.11 11.90
N ARG A 169 -2.26 2.01 10.59
CA ARG A 169 -3.26 2.26 9.56
C ARG A 169 -3.55 0.99 8.78
N LEU A 170 -4.82 0.75 8.49
CA LEU A 170 -5.12 -0.21 7.44
C LEU A 170 -4.70 0.39 6.10
N LEU A 171 -3.92 -0.39 5.34
CA LEU A 171 -3.55 -0.14 3.94
C LEU A 171 -4.28 -1.17 3.08
N VAL A 172 -5.56 -0.92 2.78
CA VAL A 172 -6.37 -1.90 2.04
C VAL A 172 -5.87 -2.01 0.62
N ALA A 173 -5.60 -3.24 0.19
CA ALA A 173 -5.08 -3.60 -1.12
C ALA A 173 -6.06 -4.50 -1.89
N SER A 174 -5.74 -4.76 -3.17
CA SER A 174 -6.60 -5.58 -4.05
C SER A 174 -7.99 -5.00 -4.25
N ILE A 175 -8.07 -3.67 -4.38
CA ILE A 175 -9.30 -2.93 -4.65
C ILE A 175 -9.56 -3.00 -6.16
N ARG A 176 -10.75 -3.47 -6.58
CA ARG A 176 -11.03 -3.78 -7.99
C ARG A 176 -12.13 -2.94 -8.62
N SER A 177 -12.86 -2.17 -7.81
CA SER A 177 -13.96 -1.36 -8.32
C SER A 177 -14.06 -0.02 -7.59
N ARG A 178 -14.73 0.93 -8.23
CA ARG A 178 -15.07 2.23 -7.66
C ARG A 178 -16.01 2.07 -6.45
N GLU A 179 -16.90 1.09 -6.48
CA GLU A 179 -17.86 0.79 -5.41
C GLU A 179 -17.11 0.33 -4.15
N ALA A 180 -16.15 -0.60 -4.30
CA ALA A 180 -15.30 -1.05 -3.22
C ALA A 180 -14.48 0.12 -2.64
N PHE A 181 -13.87 0.95 -3.48
CA PHE A 181 -13.17 2.16 -3.04
C PHE A 181 -14.08 3.10 -2.24
N ARG A 182 -15.29 3.40 -2.73
CA ARG A 182 -16.28 4.23 -2.02
C ARG A 182 -16.72 3.63 -0.68
N ALA A 183 -16.86 2.30 -0.60
CA ALA A 183 -17.16 1.61 0.66
C ALA A 183 -16.03 1.81 1.68
N LEU A 184 -14.77 1.70 1.27
CA LEU A 184 -13.60 1.95 2.13
C LEU A 184 -13.52 3.41 2.60
N LEU A 185 -13.90 4.38 1.76
CA LEU A 185 -14.03 5.79 2.20
C LEU A 185 -15.04 5.93 3.34
N ARG A 186 -16.20 5.28 3.23
CA ARG A 186 -17.24 5.31 4.29
C ARG A 186 -16.77 4.64 5.58
N LEU A 187 -15.98 3.58 5.48
CA LEU A 187 -15.37 2.91 6.64
C LEU A 187 -14.29 3.77 7.31
N GLY A 188 -13.75 4.77 6.61
CA GLY A 188 -12.70 5.65 7.12
C GLY A 188 -11.38 4.91 7.34
N VAL A 189 -10.99 4.03 6.39
CA VAL A 189 -9.68 3.37 6.44
C VAL A 189 -8.54 4.39 6.30
N GLY A 190 -7.41 4.12 6.94
CA GLY A 190 -6.30 5.08 7.01
C GLY A 190 -5.45 5.15 5.74
N ALA A 191 -5.48 4.11 4.89
CA ALA A 191 -4.77 4.07 3.63
C ALA A 191 -5.39 3.05 2.67
N VAL A 192 -5.20 3.27 1.37
CA VAL A 192 -5.57 2.35 0.30
C VAL A 192 -4.47 2.30 -0.75
N THR A 193 -4.36 1.16 -1.44
CA THR A 193 -3.54 1.07 -2.65
C THR A 193 -4.37 0.53 -3.81
N VAL A 194 -4.32 1.23 -4.94
CA VAL A 194 -5.14 0.95 -6.12
C VAL A 194 -4.26 0.77 -7.37
N PRO A 195 -4.66 -0.09 -8.32
CA PRO A 195 -3.98 -0.17 -9.61
C PRO A 195 -4.17 1.13 -10.40
N VAL A 196 -3.21 1.47 -11.25
CA VAL A 196 -3.22 2.72 -12.05
C VAL A 196 -4.50 2.90 -12.87
N PRO A 197 -5.07 1.87 -13.53
CA PRO A 197 -6.33 2.03 -14.26
C PRO A 197 -7.50 2.47 -13.37
N LEU A 198 -7.58 1.94 -12.14
CA LEU A 198 -8.61 2.37 -11.19
C LEU A 198 -8.36 3.80 -10.71
N PHE A 199 -7.10 4.17 -10.44
CA PHE A 199 -6.73 5.54 -10.07
C PHE A 199 -7.18 6.54 -11.16
N THR A 200 -6.85 6.29 -12.43
CA THR A 200 -7.28 7.13 -13.55
C THR A 200 -8.80 7.24 -13.60
N ALA A 201 -9.51 6.10 -13.51
CA ALA A 201 -10.97 6.10 -13.51
C ALA A 201 -11.59 6.87 -12.33
N LEU A 202 -10.92 6.94 -11.17
CA LEU A 202 -11.38 7.69 -10.00
C LEU A 202 -11.14 9.20 -10.14
N THR A 203 -10.08 9.61 -10.81
CA THR A 203 -9.65 11.02 -10.95
C THR A 203 -10.23 11.70 -12.18
N GLU A 204 -10.47 10.95 -13.26
CA GLU A 204 -11.01 11.43 -14.53
C GLU A 204 -12.47 11.02 -14.71
N HIS A 205 -13.38 11.84 -14.20
CA HIS A 205 -14.82 11.58 -14.33
C HIS A 205 -15.39 12.29 -15.54
N GLU A 206 -16.03 11.55 -16.47
CA GLU A 206 -16.52 12.08 -17.76
C GLU A 206 -17.43 13.32 -17.60
N ALA A 207 -18.34 13.31 -16.61
CA ALA A 207 -19.21 14.47 -16.36
C ALA A 207 -18.41 15.71 -15.92
N THR A 208 -17.31 15.54 -15.16
CA THR A 208 -16.43 16.66 -14.77
C THR A 208 -15.69 17.21 -15.96
N LEU A 209 -15.12 16.33 -16.80
CA LEU A 209 -14.42 16.73 -18.03
C LEU A 209 -15.38 17.39 -19.03
N ALA A 210 -16.63 16.95 -19.11
CA ALA A 210 -17.64 17.60 -19.96
C ALA A 210 -18.00 18.99 -19.43
N ALA A 211 -18.16 19.16 -18.12
CA ALA A 211 -18.41 20.46 -17.51
C ALA A 211 -17.24 21.44 -17.70
N GLU A 212 -16.00 20.94 -17.52
CA GLU A 212 -14.80 21.74 -17.79
C GLU A 212 -14.75 22.26 -19.24
N ARG A 213 -15.00 21.35 -20.22
CA ARG A 213 -15.06 21.74 -21.63
C ARG A 213 -16.14 22.81 -21.90
N ALA A 214 -17.31 22.70 -21.29
CA ALA A 214 -18.39 23.69 -21.42
C ALA A 214 -17.95 25.05 -20.83
N PHE A 215 -17.38 25.06 -19.62
CA PHE A 215 -16.92 26.30 -18.99
C PHE A 215 -15.80 26.98 -19.78
N LEU A 216 -14.88 26.21 -20.37
CA LEU A 216 -13.83 26.77 -21.23
C LEU A 216 -14.41 27.37 -22.53
N ALA A 217 -15.48 26.78 -23.09
CA ALA A 217 -16.15 27.32 -24.25
C ALA A 217 -16.90 28.63 -23.94
N ASP A 218 -17.50 28.73 -22.74
CA ASP A 218 -18.21 29.95 -22.31
C ASP A 218 -17.25 31.11 -21.93
N ALA A 219 -15.99 30.78 -21.62
CA ALA A 219 -14.96 31.76 -21.22
C ALA A 219 -14.22 32.41 -22.40
N ASN A 220 -14.40 31.92 -23.64
CA ASN A 220 -13.82 32.42 -24.87
C ASN A 220 -14.85 33.09 -25.78
#